data_1e417bc23bfea15ee7043deb68d1a9ae
#
_entry.id   1e417bc23bfea15ee7043deb68d1a9ae
#
_cell.length_a   1.000
_cell.length_b   1.000
_cell.length_c   1.000
_cell.angle_alpha   90.00
_cell.angle_beta   90.00
_cell.angle_gamma   90.00
#
_symmetry.space_group_name_H-M   'P 1'
#
loop_
_entity.id
_entity.type
_entity.pdbx_description
1 polymer ?
#
loop_
_entity_poly.entity_id
_entity_poly.type
_entity_poly.pdbx_seq_one_letter_code
_entity_poly.pdbx_strand_id
1 'polypeptide(L)'
;SSATTNYLSVEDAIDESQNSDTNLGVIGKLVPNTFRRSTDGLTAYFSITDEFSNEQLSVSYSGEIGEIFFNENAEIIIQGKMQQDGIFLTNTLSIKCPSKYVDNLEDGEDYS
;
A
#
# COMPACT_ATOMS: atom_id res chain seq x y z
N SER A 1 16.06 4.00 16.53
CA SER A 1 15.99 3.94 16.17
C SER A 1 15.79 3.92 15.08
N SER A 2 15.78 3.99 14.59
CA SER A 2 15.61 4.03 13.79
C SER A 2 15.58 3.40 12.99
N ALA A 3 15.30 3.26 13.04
CA ALA A 3 15.43 2.41 12.44
C ALA A 3 14.85 2.13 11.23
N THR A 4 15.23 1.24 10.61
CA THR A 4 14.75 0.83 9.33
C THR A 4 13.44 0.10 9.49
N THR A 5 12.46 0.52 8.72
CA THR A 5 11.21 -0.19 8.68
C THR A 5 11.29 -1.26 7.62
N ASN A 6 11.02 -2.47 8.01
CA ASN A 6 10.94 -3.58 7.07
C ASN A 6 9.51 -3.74 6.63
N TYR A 7 9.28 -3.58 5.33
CA TYR A 7 7.93 -3.72 4.80
C TYR A 7 7.69 -5.15 4.36
N LEU A 8 6.53 -5.65 4.70
CA LEU A 8 6.14 -7.01 4.41
C LEU A 8 5.35 -7.07 3.11
N SER A 9 5.42 -8.20 2.43
CA SER A 9 4.50 -8.47 1.34
C SER A 9 3.11 -8.65 1.93
N VAL A 10 2.10 -8.65 1.05
CA VAL A 10 0.74 -8.86 1.51
C VAL A 10 0.61 -10.21 2.20
N GLU A 11 1.18 -11.25 1.60
CA GLU A 11 1.09 -12.58 2.19
C GLU A 11 1.71 -12.61 3.57
N ASP A 12 2.90 -12.04 3.71
CA ASP A 12 3.58 -12.06 4.98
C ASP A 12 2.85 -11.22 6.02
N ALA A 13 2.25 -10.12 5.58
CA ALA A 13 1.51 -9.27 6.50
C ALA A 13 0.29 -9.99 7.06
N ILE A 14 -0.39 -10.75 6.22
CA ILE A 14 -1.55 -11.50 6.68
C ILE A 14 -1.11 -12.55 7.69
N ASP A 15 -0.01 -13.26 7.40
CA ASP A 15 0.49 -14.27 8.32
C ASP A 15 0.89 -13.64 9.65
N GLU A 16 1.61 -12.53 9.58
CA GLU A 16 2.11 -11.88 10.79
C GLU A 16 0.98 -11.36 11.66
N SER A 17 -0.07 -10.85 11.02
CA SER A 17 -1.17 -10.25 11.75
C SER A 17 -1.94 -11.26 12.59
N GLN A 18 -1.83 -12.52 12.25
CA GLN A 18 -2.54 -13.56 13.01
C GLN A 18 -1.86 -13.84 14.34
N ASN A 19 -0.60 -13.45 14.46
CA ASN A 19 0.17 -13.76 15.66
C ASN A 19 0.54 -12.55 16.48
N SER A 20 0.18 -11.37 16.00
CA SER A 20 0.67 -10.15 16.62
C SER A 20 -0.34 -9.03 16.47
N ASP A 21 -0.32 -8.12 17.44
CA ASP A 21 -1.19 -6.96 17.42
C ASP A 21 -0.39 -5.69 17.16
N THR A 22 0.78 -5.83 16.58
CA THR A 22 1.66 -4.70 16.38
C THR A 22 1.38 -4.01 15.05
N ASN A 23 1.92 -2.80 14.93
CA ASN A 23 1.91 -2.10 13.66
C ASN A 23 2.78 -2.82 12.65
N LEU A 24 2.30 -2.87 11.42
CA LEU A 24 3.02 -3.50 10.34
C LEU A 24 3.17 -2.53 9.19
N GLY A 25 4.29 -2.63 8.49
CA GLY A 25 4.47 -1.96 7.22
C GLY A 25 4.24 -2.94 6.10
N VAL A 26 3.43 -2.58 5.13
CA VAL A 26 3.04 -3.48 4.04
C VAL A 26 3.24 -2.79 2.72
N ILE A 27 3.74 -3.51 1.74
CA ILE A 27 3.89 -3.01 0.39
C ILE A 27 3.16 -3.93 -0.57
N GLY A 28 2.41 -3.34 -1.48
CA GLY A 28 1.66 -4.13 -2.44
C GLY A 28 1.15 -3.27 -3.57
N LYS A 29 0.32 -3.85 -4.39
CA LYS A 29 -0.26 -3.19 -5.54
C LYS A 29 -1.78 -3.18 -5.43
N LEU A 30 -2.37 -2.12 -5.96
CA LEU A 30 -3.82 -1.99 -5.96
C LEU A 30 -4.47 -3.10 -6.78
N VAL A 31 -5.45 -3.76 -6.18
CA VAL A 31 -6.27 -4.71 -6.92
C VAL A 31 -7.27 -3.91 -7.72
N PRO A 32 -7.35 -4.13 -9.05
CA PRO A 32 -8.26 -3.35 -9.88
C PRO A 32 -9.70 -3.44 -9.39
N ASN A 33 -10.40 -2.32 -9.50
CA ASN A 33 -11.83 -2.23 -9.23
C ASN A 33 -12.22 -2.44 -7.76
N THR A 34 -11.27 -2.24 -6.85
CA THR A 34 -11.59 -2.37 -5.42
C THR A 34 -11.67 -1.04 -4.70
N PHE A 35 -11.31 0.05 -5.35
CA PHE A 35 -11.27 1.35 -4.68
C PHE A 35 -12.66 1.93 -4.49
N ARG A 36 -12.97 2.37 -3.28
CA ARG A 36 -14.22 3.04 -2.96
C ARG A 36 -13.93 4.10 -1.91
N ARG A 37 -14.81 5.09 -1.84
CA ARG A 37 -14.76 6.10 -0.79
C ARG A 37 -15.99 5.98 0.08
N SER A 38 -15.80 6.36 1.35
CA SER A 38 -16.94 6.46 2.26
C SER A 38 -17.85 7.59 1.79
N THR A 39 -19.06 7.60 2.31
CA THR A 39 -20.07 8.58 1.92
C THR A 39 -19.58 10.00 2.17
N ASP A 40 -18.90 10.22 3.27
CA ASP A 40 -18.41 11.55 3.63
C ASP A 40 -17.09 11.90 2.95
N GLY A 41 -16.50 10.97 2.19
CA GLY A 41 -15.27 11.23 1.46
C GLY A 41 -14.01 11.20 2.29
N LEU A 42 -14.09 10.88 3.56
CA LEU A 42 -12.93 10.95 4.45
C LEU A 42 -12.12 9.67 4.51
N THR A 43 -12.70 8.56 4.08
CA THR A 43 -12.04 7.26 4.17
C THR A 43 -12.05 6.59 2.81
N ALA A 44 -10.93 6.00 2.45
CA ALA A 44 -10.81 5.23 1.22
C ALA A 44 -10.68 3.75 1.57
N TYR A 45 -11.36 2.92 0.81
CA TYR A 45 -11.32 1.47 0.96
C TYR A 45 -10.79 0.87 -0.33
N PHE A 46 -9.84 -0.03 -0.20
CA PHE A 46 -9.29 -0.69 -1.38
C PHE A 46 -8.59 -1.96 -0.93
N SER A 47 -8.20 -2.79 -1.89
CA SER A 47 -7.44 -3.99 -1.60
C SER A 47 -6.10 -3.93 -2.30
N ILE A 48 -5.10 -4.49 -1.66
CA ILE A 48 -3.78 -4.61 -2.26
C ILE A 48 -3.37 -6.08 -2.30
N THR A 49 -2.47 -6.37 -3.21
CA THR A 49 -1.99 -7.73 -3.40
C THR A 49 -0.49 -7.66 -3.72
N ASP A 50 0.16 -8.80 -3.69
CA ASP A 50 1.55 -8.86 -4.12
C ASP A 50 1.69 -9.89 -5.23
N GLU A 51 2.91 -10.04 -5.73
CA GLU A 51 3.13 -10.95 -6.84
C GLU A 51 3.50 -12.34 -6.38
N PHE A 52 3.50 -12.58 -5.07
CA PHE A 52 3.94 -13.88 -4.54
C PHE A 52 2.78 -14.82 -4.23
N SER A 53 1.59 -14.29 -4.14
CA SER A 53 0.43 -15.10 -3.78
C SER A 53 -0.81 -14.46 -4.35
N ASN A 54 -1.95 -15.14 -4.19
CA ASN A 54 -3.23 -14.59 -4.60
C ASN A 54 -3.96 -13.92 -3.45
N GLU A 55 -3.28 -13.75 -2.33
CA GLU A 55 -3.88 -13.11 -1.17
C GLU A 55 -4.14 -11.64 -1.44
N GLN A 56 -5.21 -11.15 -0.87
CA GLN A 56 -5.56 -9.73 -0.93
C GLN A 56 -5.77 -9.22 0.46
N LEU A 57 -5.31 -7.99 0.69
CA LEU A 57 -5.47 -7.34 1.98
C LEU A 57 -6.42 -6.17 1.80
N SER A 58 -7.52 -6.19 2.55
CA SER A 58 -8.48 -5.08 2.53
C SER A 58 -7.96 -3.98 3.43
N VAL A 59 -7.99 -2.75 2.93
CA VAL A 59 -7.40 -1.60 3.61
C VAL A 59 -8.45 -0.52 3.80
N SER A 60 -8.41 0.10 4.96
CA SER A 60 -9.19 1.30 5.25
C SER A 60 -8.20 2.41 5.56
N TYR A 61 -8.18 3.44 4.71
CA TYR A 61 -7.22 4.52 4.79
C TYR A 61 -7.91 5.84 5.04
N SER A 62 -7.49 6.55 6.08
CA SER A 62 -7.98 7.89 6.38
C SER A 62 -6.96 8.89 5.91
N GLY A 63 -7.28 9.62 4.84
CA GLY A 63 -6.37 10.59 4.28
C GLY A 63 -6.71 10.84 2.83
N GLU A 64 -5.86 11.61 2.17
CA GLU A 64 -6.10 11.98 0.79
C GLU A 64 -5.40 11.03 -0.16
N ILE A 65 -6.02 10.84 -1.31
CA ILE A 65 -5.50 9.97 -2.36
C ILE A 65 -5.24 10.84 -3.58
N GLY A 66 -3.98 10.86 -4.03
CA GLY A 66 -3.62 11.57 -5.25
C GLY A 66 -3.70 10.66 -6.46
N GLU A 67 -3.51 11.25 -7.62
CA GLU A 67 -3.63 10.50 -8.87
C GLU A 67 -2.60 9.40 -9.02
N ILE A 68 -1.42 9.61 -8.45
CA ILE A 68 -0.36 8.64 -8.60
C ILE A 68 -0.73 7.29 -7.99
N PHE A 69 -1.67 7.30 -7.05
CA PHE A 69 -2.15 6.07 -6.43
C PHE A 69 -2.69 5.10 -7.48
N PHE A 70 -3.27 5.62 -8.55
CA PHE A 70 -3.93 4.78 -9.54
C PHE A 70 -3.02 4.41 -10.71
N ASN A 71 -1.76 4.80 -10.65
CA ASN A 71 -0.81 4.42 -11.68
C ASN A 71 -0.61 2.91 -11.63
N GLU A 72 -0.66 2.27 -12.79
CA GLU A 72 -0.60 0.81 -12.82
C GLU A 72 0.73 0.27 -12.34
N ASN A 73 1.77 1.09 -12.34
CA ASN A 73 3.09 0.67 -11.90
C ASN A 73 3.39 1.08 -10.46
N ALA A 74 2.45 1.71 -9.80
CA ALA A 74 2.68 2.22 -8.45
C ALA A 74 2.69 1.09 -7.44
N GLU A 75 3.58 1.21 -6.48
CA GLU A 75 3.57 0.36 -5.31
C GLU A 75 3.03 1.16 -4.14
N ILE A 76 2.11 0.56 -3.42
CA ILE A 76 1.44 1.21 -2.31
C ILE A 76 2.08 0.73 -1.02
N ILE A 77 2.52 1.68 -0.21
CA ILE A 77 3.19 1.39 1.06
C ILE A 77 2.36 1.98 2.17
N ILE A 78 1.94 1.13 3.10
CA ILE A 78 1.08 1.54 4.20
C ILE A 78 1.65 1.03 5.51
N GLN A 79 1.30 1.71 6.59
CA GLN A 79 1.65 1.28 7.94
C GLN A 79 0.41 1.37 8.80
N GLY A 80 0.15 0.31 9.54
CA GLY A 80 -1.03 0.29 10.38
C GLY A 80 -1.21 -1.04 11.05
N LYS A 81 -2.44 -1.36 11.36
CA LYS A 81 -2.78 -2.55 12.10
C LYS A 81 -3.92 -3.31 11.45
N MET A 82 -3.87 -4.61 11.55
CA MET A 82 -4.98 -5.45 11.15
C MET A 82 -6.04 -5.42 12.24
N GLN A 83 -7.28 -5.21 11.85
CA GLN A 83 -8.40 -5.29 12.78
C GLN A 83 -8.93 -6.71 12.83
N GLN A 84 -9.75 -6.98 13.82
CA GLN A 84 -10.33 -8.31 13.97
C GLN A 84 -11.23 -8.69 12.79
N ASP A 85 -11.78 -7.69 12.13
CA ASP A 85 -12.66 -7.95 10.98
C ASP A 85 -11.88 -8.22 9.70
N GLY A 86 -10.55 -8.23 9.78
CA GLY A 86 -9.74 -8.53 8.61
C GLY A 86 -9.39 -7.32 7.76
N ILE A 87 -9.75 -6.14 8.20
CA ILE A 87 -9.44 -4.91 7.47
C ILE A 87 -8.23 -4.25 8.11
N PHE A 88 -7.26 -3.92 7.27
CA PHE A 88 -6.04 -3.26 7.72
C PHE A 88 -6.30 -1.75 7.81
N LEU A 89 -6.14 -1.22 8.99
CA LEU A 89 -6.46 0.18 9.28
C LEU A 89 -5.19 1.00 9.25
N THR A 90 -5.18 2.06 8.44
CA THR A 90 -4.01 2.89 8.31
C THR A 90 -4.38 4.35 8.05
N ASN A 91 -3.50 5.25 8.48
CA ASN A 91 -3.57 6.65 8.07
C ASN A 91 -2.24 7.10 7.48
N THR A 92 -1.38 6.16 7.11
CA THR A 92 -0.07 6.45 6.56
C THR A 92 0.07 5.71 5.23
N LEU A 93 0.21 6.47 4.16
CA LEU A 93 0.25 5.88 2.83
C LEU A 93 1.27 6.62 1.98
N SER A 94 2.11 5.87 1.30
CA SER A 94 3.10 6.39 0.38
C SER A 94 3.02 5.63 -0.92
N ILE A 95 3.43 6.26 -2.00
CA ILE A 95 3.43 5.64 -3.32
C ILE A 95 4.85 5.66 -3.85
N LYS A 96 5.25 4.53 -4.40
CA LYS A 96 6.57 4.39 -4.98
C LYS A 96 6.43 3.90 -6.41
N CYS A 97 7.16 4.53 -7.33
CA CYS A 97 7.14 4.11 -8.72
C CYS A 97 8.40 3.32 -9.02
N PRO A 98 8.31 2.32 -9.89
CA PRO A 98 9.47 1.48 -10.20
C PRO A 98 10.59 2.27 -10.84
N SER A 99 11.79 1.76 -10.69
CA SER A 99 12.98 2.44 -11.18
C SER A 99 13.03 2.54 -12.69
N LYS A 100 12.42 1.62 -13.40
CA LYS A 100 12.45 1.73 -14.85
C LYS A 100 11.79 3.02 -15.34
N TYR A 101 10.85 3.48 -14.57
CA TYR A 101 10.21 4.75 -14.85
C TYR A 101 11.21 5.89 -14.69
N VAL A 102 12.03 5.79 -13.67
CA VAL A 102 13.06 6.77 -13.42
C VAL A 102 14.10 6.75 -14.52
N ASP A 103 14.45 5.58 -15.01
CA ASP A 103 15.41 5.47 -16.08
C ASP A 103 14.98 6.22 -17.31
N ASN A 104 13.71 6.13 -17.63
CA ASN A 104 13.20 6.86 -18.78
C ASN A 104 13.36 8.36 -18.60
N LEU A 105 13.17 8.83 -17.40
CA LEU A 105 13.32 10.24 -17.13
C LEU A 105 14.76 10.68 -17.28
N GLU A 106 15.68 9.83 -16.87
CA GLU A 106 17.09 10.16 -17.00
C GLU A 106 17.49 10.37 -18.44
N ASP A 107 16.99 9.49 -19.26
CA ASP A 107 17.30 9.63 -20.67
C ASP A 107 16.84 10.97 -21.19
N GLY A 108 15.86 11.43 -20.65
CA GLY A 108 15.44 12.75 -20.95
C GLY A 108 16.25 13.72 -20.25
N GLU A 109 17.00 13.64 -19.57
CA GLU A 109 17.50 14.43 -19.00
C GLU A 109 18.00 14.65 -18.41
N ASP A 110 17.99 14.68 -17.95
CA ASP A 110 18.48 14.71 -17.24
C ASP A 110 18.14 15.22 -16.39
N TYR A 111 17.58 15.33 -15.84
CA TYR A 111 17.09 15.77 -15.03
C TYR A 111 17.57 16.04 -14.15
N SER A 112 17.72 16.03 -14.21
CA SER A 112 18.24 16.07 -13.65
C SER A 112 18.07 16.12 -13.43
#